data_a88716142e14a7cb5b1cc0dead5d9c75
#
_entry.id   a88716142e14a7cb5b1cc0dead5d9c75
#
_cell.length_a   1.000
_cell.length_b   1.000
_cell.length_c   1.000
_cell.angle_alpha   90.00
_cell.angle_beta   90.00
_cell.angle_gamma   90.00
#
_symmetry.space_group_name_H-M   'P 1'
#
loop_
_entity.id
_entity.type
_entity.pdbx_description
1 polymer ?
#
loop_
_entity_poly.entity_id
_entity_poly.type
_entity_poly.pdbx_seq_one_letter_code
_entity_poly.pdbx_strand_id
1 'polypeptide(L)' 'GSNVHELLFENFDNQTAYAIKSQIETTIDNFEPRVNLDDVEVAADFDNHEFNVIIRYQIVGIDVPAQELSFALEPTR' A
#
# COMPACT_ATOMS: atom_id res chain seq x y z
N GLY A 1 12.64 1.77 9.35
CA GLY A 1 11.25 1.45 9.33
C GLY A 1 10.46 2.24 8.31
N SER A 2 9.22 1.90 8.17
CA SER A 2 8.33 2.56 7.21
C SER A 2 7.88 3.92 7.71
N ASN A 3 7.77 4.88 6.80
CA ASN A 3 7.28 6.22 7.11
C ASN A 3 5.77 6.36 6.88
N VAL A 4 5.08 5.28 6.59
CA VAL A 4 3.65 5.33 6.30
C VAL A 4 2.88 5.97 7.44
N HIS A 5 3.23 5.62 8.67
CA HIS A 5 2.56 6.17 9.85
C HIS A 5 2.69 7.69 9.94
N GLU A 6 3.87 8.21 9.62
CA GLU A 6 4.09 9.66 9.64
C GLU A 6 3.32 10.37 8.54
N LEU A 7 3.25 9.75 7.36
CA LEU A 7 2.51 10.33 6.23
C LEU A 7 1.03 10.53 6.54
N LEU A 8 0.45 9.67 7.37
CA LEU A 8 -0.96 9.76 7.74
C LEU A 8 -1.29 10.99 8.57
N PHE A 9 -0.28 11.62 9.20
CA PHE A 9 -0.48 12.84 9.97
C PHE A 9 -0.40 14.12 9.12
N GLU A 10 -0.03 13.99 7.87
CA GLU A 10 0.09 15.15 7.01
C GLU A 10 -1.26 15.48 6.38
N ASN A 11 -1.35 15.48 5.09
CA ASN A 11 -2.57 15.84 4.38
C ASN A 11 -3.31 14.61 3.93
N PHE A 12 -4.63 14.63 4.09
CA PHE A 12 -5.46 13.56 3.60
C PHE A 12 -5.84 13.84 2.14
N ASP A 13 -4.88 13.67 1.24
CA ASP A 13 -5.04 14.02 -0.17
C ASP A 13 -4.35 13.01 -1.10
N ASN A 14 -4.39 13.29 -2.39
CA ASN A 14 -3.82 12.40 -3.39
C ASN A 14 -2.29 12.34 -3.34
N GLN A 15 -1.64 13.40 -2.90
CA GLN A 15 -0.18 13.36 -2.74
C GLN A 15 0.22 12.41 -1.64
N THR A 16 -0.51 12.42 -0.54
CA THR A 16 -0.27 11.49 0.55
C THR A 16 -0.55 10.06 0.11
N ALA A 17 -1.63 9.86 -0.64
CA ALA A 17 -1.95 8.54 -1.19
C ALA A 17 -0.81 8.02 -2.08
N TYR A 18 -0.25 8.87 -2.92
CA TYR A 18 0.86 8.49 -3.78
C TYR A 18 2.11 8.15 -2.97
N ALA A 19 2.38 8.91 -1.93
CA ALA A 19 3.53 8.66 -1.06
C ALA A 19 3.38 7.33 -0.33
N ILE A 20 2.16 7.00 0.12
CA ILE A 20 1.88 5.72 0.75
C ILE A 20 2.12 4.58 -0.24
N LYS A 21 1.63 4.71 -1.46
CA LYS A 21 1.84 3.72 -2.51
C LYS A 21 3.32 3.47 -2.73
N SER A 22 4.10 4.52 -2.89
CA SER A 22 5.53 4.43 -3.12
C SER A 22 6.25 3.74 -1.97
N GLN A 23 5.85 4.07 -0.75
CA GLN A 23 6.45 3.48 0.45
C GLN A 23 6.15 1.98 0.55
N ILE A 24 4.91 1.60 0.22
CA ILE A 24 4.52 0.19 0.22
C ILE A 24 5.33 -0.59 -0.82
N GLU A 25 5.45 -0.04 -2.02
CA GLU A 25 6.22 -0.68 -3.09
C GLU A 25 7.67 -0.90 -2.66
N THR A 26 8.28 0.12 -2.08
CA THR A 26 9.67 0.04 -1.62
C THR A 26 9.82 -0.99 -0.51
N THR A 27 8.90 -0.98 0.45
CA THR A 27 8.97 -1.89 1.58
C THR A 27 8.86 -3.34 1.14
N ILE A 28 7.91 -3.65 0.27
CA ILE A 28 7.72 -5.02 -0.20
C ILE A 28 8.92 -5.47 -1.04
N ASP A 29 9.42 -4.59 -1.90
CA ASP A 29 10.57 -4.90 -2.72
C ASP A 29 11.82 -5.21 -1.88
N ASN A 30 11.96 -4.54 -0.74
CA ASN A 30 13.11 -4.75 0.14
C ASN A 30 12.98 -5.99 1.01
N PHE A 31 11.78 -6.32 1.46
CA PHE A 31 11.57 -7.35 2.47
C PHE A 31 10.96 -8.64 1.96
N GLU A 32 10.40 -8.63 0.75
CA GLU A 32 9.77 -9.82 0.19
C GLU A 32 10.26 -10.07 -1.23
N PRO A 33 11.49 -10.60 -1.36
CA PRO A 33 12.07 -10.81 -2.70
C PRO A 33 11.32 -11.83 -3.54
N ARG A 34 10.51 -12.68 -2.90
CA ARG A 34 9.72 -13.68 -3.62
C ARG A 34 8.38 -13.14 -4.13
N VAL A 35 8.03 -11.93 -3.72
CA VAL A 35 6.80 -11.30 -4.17
C VAL A 35 7.13 -10.38 -5.33
N ASN A 36 6.39 -10.56 -6.42
CA ASN A 36 6.49 -9.69 -7.59
C ASN A 36 5.22 -8.85 -7.64
N LEU A 37 5.36 -7.55 -7.39
CA LEU A 37 4.22 -6.65 -7.39
C LEU A 37 3.72 -6.41 -8.81
N ASP A 38 2.43 -6.62 -9.02
CA ASP A 38 1.78 -6.26 -10.27
C ASP A 38 1.26 -4.84 -10.20
N ASP A 39 0.64 -4.48 -9.08
CA ASP A 39 0.01 -3.18 -8.94
C ASP A 39 -0.25 -2.86 -7.47
N VAL A 40 -0.23 -1.58 -7.14
CA VAL A 40 -0.62 -1.08 -5.83
C VAL A 40 -1.53 0.12 -6.06
N GLU A 41 -2.73 0.07 -5.50
CA GLU A 41 -3.67 1.18 -5.57
C GLU A 41 -3.90 1.73 -4.18
N VAL A 42 -3.82 3.04 -4.04
CA VAL A 42 -4.14 3.74 -2.81
C VAL A 42 -5.10 4.86 -3.15
N ALA A 43 -6.28 4.83 -2.54
CA ALA A 43 -7.31 5.83 -2.79
C ALA A 43 -7.77 6.44 -1.47
N ALA A 44 -7.90 7.76 -1.45
CA ALA A 44 -8.41 8.46 -0.28
C ALA A 44 -9.94 8.33 -0.23
N ASP A 45 -10.45 7.90 0.91
CA ASP A 45 -11.88 7.80 1.16
C ASP A 45 -12.25 8.91 2.15
N PHE A 46 -12.78 10.01 1.63
CA PHE A 46 -13.06 11.17 2.45
C PHE A 46 -14.26 10.96 3.37
N ASP A 47 -15.18 10.09 2.98
CA ASP A 47 -16.36 9.81 3.81
C ASP A 47 -15.99 9.07 5.08
N ASN A 48 -15.10 8.12 4.97
CA ASN A 48 -14.65 7.30 6.10
C ASN A 48 -13.33 7.78 6.70
N HIS A 49 -12.73 8.80 6.11
CA HIS A 49 -11.46 9.38 6.55
C HIS A 49 -10.38 8.31 6.64
N GLU A 50 -10.20 7.58 5.54
CA GLU A 50 -9.22 6.51 5.48
C GLU A 50 -8.66 6.38 4.07
N PHE A 51 -7.53 5.65 3.94
CA PHE A 51 -6.99 5.30 2.65
C PHE A 51 -7.28 3.83 2.39
N ASN A 52 -7.88 3.53 1.25
CA ASN A 52 -8.11 2.15 0.83
C ASN A 52 -6.94 1.70 -0.02
N VAL A 53 -6.32 0.60 0.38
CA VAL A 53 -5.13 0.07 -0.26
C VAL A 53 -5.45 -1.28 -0.87
N ILE A 54 -5.10 -1.47 -2.13
CA ILE A 54 -5.24 -2.76 -2.81
C ILE A 54 -3.88 -3.09 -3.42
N ILE A 55 -3.35 -4.26 -3.06
CA ILE A 55 -2.07 -4.72 -3.55
C ILE A 55 -2.31 -5.99 -4.37
N ARG A 56 -1.86 -5.97 -5.63
CA ARG A 56 -1.93 -7.13 -6.51
C ARG A 56 -0.51 -7.62 -6.75
N TYR A 57 -0.30 -8.90 -6.53
CA TYR A 57 1.05 -9.47 -6.58
C TYR A 57 1.04 -10.93 -6.99
N GLN A 58 2.21 -11.40 -7.36
CA GLN A 58 2.45 -12.80 -7.67
C GLN A 58 3.56 -13.31 -6.78
N ILE A 59 3.53 -14.60 -6.48
CA ILE A 59 4.58 -15.22 -5.68
C ILE A 59 5.49 -16.00 -6.62
N VAL A 60 6.77 -15.63 -6.60
CA VAL A 60 7.76 -16.26 -7.46
C VAL A 60 8.09 -17.65 -6.94
N GLY A 61 8.19 -18.60 -7.86
CA GLY A 61 8.63 -19.94 -7.51
C GLY A 61 7.52 -20.93 -7.17
N ILE A 62 6.27 -20.49 -7.15
CA ILE A 62 5.14 -21.40 -7.00
C ILE A 62 4.10 -21.10 -8.07
N ASP A 63 3.40 -22.15 -8.47
CA ASP A 63 2.41 -22.05 -9.54
C ASP A 63 1.04 -21.73 -8.97
N VAL A 64 0.85 -20.48 -8.61
CA VAL A 64 -0.43 -19.98 -8.11
C VAL A 64 -0.83 -18.74 -8.89
N PRO A 65 -2.13 -18.46 -9.01
CA PRO A 65 -2.57 -17.24 -9.69
C PRO A 65 -2.17 -16.00 -8.92
N ALA A 66 -2.27 -14.86 -9.58
CA ALA A 66 -2.03 -13.57 -8.94
C ALA A 66 -2.93 -13.42 -7.73
N GLN A 67 -2.37 -12.85 -6.66
CA GLN A 67 -3.08 -12.66 -5.41
C GLN A 67 -3.45 -11.19 -5.24
N GLU A 68 -4.46 -10.94 -4.41
CA GLU A 68 -4.88 -9.59 -4.11
C GLU A 68 -5.07 -9.46 -2.60
N LEU A 69 -4.54 -8.38 -2.06
CA LEU A 69 -4.70 -8.03 -0.66
C LEU A 69 -5.29 -6.63 -0.58
N SER A 70 -6.33 -6.44 0.20
CA SER A 70 -6.91 -5.11 0.40
C SER A 70 -7.08 -4.82 1.88
N PHE A 71 -6.85 -3.57 2.24
CA PHE A 71 -6.99 -3.11 3.62
C PHE A 71 -7.15 -1.59 3.65
N ALA A 72 -7.51 -1.07 4.82
CA ALA A 72 -7.68 0.35 5.01
C ALA A 72 -6.66 0.86 6.01
N LEU A 73 -6.12 2.05 5.75
CA LEU A 73 -5.22 2.77 6.65
C LEU A 73 -5.96 3.99 7.18
N GLU A 74 -6.08 4.11 8.48
CA GLU A 74 -6.72 5.25 9.11
C GLU A 74 -5.68 6.19 9.71
N PRO A 75 -5.84 7.51 9.52
CA PRO A 75 -4.96 8.46 10.20
C PRO A 75 -5.14 8.32 11.71
N THR A 76 -4.02 8.26 12.42
CA THR A 76 -4.06 8.18 13.88
C THR A 76 -3.68 9.51 14.49
N ARG A 77 -4.14 9.74 15.68
CA ARG A 77 -3.88 10.98 16.39
C ARG A 77 -3.20 10.73 17.71
#